data_24dad5af0e74a4d72363981d1821e168
#
_entry.id   24dad5af0e74a4d72363981d1821e168
#
_cell.length_a   1.000
_cell.length_b   1.000
_cell.length_c   1.000
_cell.angle_alpha   90.00
_cell.angle_beta   90.00
_cell.angle_gamma   90.00
#
_symmetry.space_group_name_H-M   'P 1'
#
loop_
_entity.id
_entity.type
_entity.pdbx_description
1 polymer ?
#
loop_
_entity_poly.entity_id
_entity_poly.type
_entity_poly.pdbx_seq_one_letter_code
_entity_poly.pdbx_strand_id
1 'polypeptide(L)'
;LMFFFGAIAYIFVGGNDIFEVMIRLNLFYMAILVLGLNIWTTNDNALYSAGLGLANIFWQKKKPMVLISGIIGTLLSVWLYYNFCNWLNVLNCTLPPVGIILVLSYFINKKEYDSDKVEIKTVNWFAVIGVIAGAVVANLVSWGIASINGMAVAAVCYVAGQVLCKNREEAAENA
;
A
#
# COMPACT_ATOMS: atom_id res chain seq x y z
N LEU A 1 -16.16 -12.53 -6.09
CA LEU A 1 -16.81 -12.56 -7.42
C LEU A 1 -15.77 -12.60 -8.55
N MET A 2 -14.78 -11.70 -8.62
CA MET A 2 -13.76 -11.68 -9.67
C MET A 2 -12.97 -12.99 -9.79
N PHE A 3 -12.49 -13.56 -8.68
CA PHE A 3 -11.77 -14.84 -8.69
C PHE A 3 -12.65 -15.99 -9.19
N PHE A 4 -13.92 -16.00 -8.83
CA PHE A 4 -14.86 -17.02 -9.26
C PHE A 4 -15.10 -16.97 -10.78
N PHE A 5 -15.36 -15.78 -11.32
CA PHE A 5 -15.54 -15.63 -12.77
C PHE A 5 -14.23 -15.87 -13.53
N GLY A 6 -13.08 -15.47 -12.98
CA GLY A 6 -11.78 -15.79 -13.57
C GLY A 6 -11.49 -17.29 -13.65
N ALA A 7 -11.79 -18.03 -12.57
CA ALA A 7 -11.64 -19.47 -12.53
C ALA A 7 -12.56 -20.19 -13.53
N ILE A 8 -13.82 -19.78 -13.61
CA ILE A 8 -14.77 -20.32 -14.61
C ILE A 8 -14.28 -20.03 -16.03
N ALA A 9 -13.86 -18.80 -16.32
CA ALA A 9 -13.37 -18.42 -17.64
C ALA A 9 -12.12 -19.25 -18.04
N TYR A 10 -11.21 -19.45 -17.09
CA TYR A 10 -10.03 -20.31 -17.30
C TYR A 10 -10.41 -21.76 -17.62
N ILE A 11 -11.35 -22.36 -16.87
CA ILE A 11 -11.79 -23.73 -17.06
C ILE A 11 -12.49 -23.92 -18.41
N PHE A 12 -13.33 -22.96 -18.80
CA PHE A 12 -14.14 -23.10 -20.02
C PHE A 12 -13.36 -22.77 -21.30
N VAL A 13 -12.47 -21.80 -21.27
CA VAL A 13 -11.83 -21.25 -22.48
C VAL A 13 -10.33 -21.46 -22.50
N GLY A 14 -9.71 -21.76 -21.34
CA GLY A 14 -8.26 -21.98 -21.22
C GLY A 14 -7.43 -20.71 -21.39
N GLY A 15 -8.04 -19.52 -21.23
CA GLY A 15 -7.36 -18.21 -21.32
C GLY A 15 -6.91 -17.71 -19.95
N ASN A 16 -5.72 -17.16 -19.86
CA ASN A 16 -5.16 -16.63 -18.61
C ASN A 16 -5.64 -15.20 -18.31
N ASP A 17 -6.24 -14.50 -19.27
CA ASP A 17 -6.71 -13.13 -19.17
C ASP A 17 -8.13 -13.01 -19.73
N ILE A 18 -8.94 -12.14 -19.10
CA ILE A 18 -10.32 -11.89 -19.52
C ILE A 18 -10.39 -11.39 -20.97
N PHE A 19 -9.38 -10.62 -21.42
CA PHE A 19 -9.28 -10.13 -22.78
C PHE A 19 -9.11 -11.29 -23.78
N GLU A 20 -8.21 -12.24 -23.49
CA GLU A 20 -8.01 -13.45 -24.31
C GLU A 20 -9.27 -14.32 -24.36
N VAL A 21 -9.94 -14.48 -23.21
CA VAL A 21 -11.22 -15.20 -23.13
C VAL A 21 -12.27 -14.57 -24.04
N MET A 22 -12.42 -13.24 -24.00
CA MET A 22 -13.38 -12.52 -24.84
C MET A 22 -13.04 -12.65 -26.34
N ILE A 23 -11.77 -12.62 -26.72
CA ILE A 23 -11.34 -12.84 -28.10
C ILE A 23 -11.72 -14.25 -28.58
N ARG A 24 -11.46 -15.27 -27.77
CA ARG A 24 -11.81 -16.66 -28.09
C ARG A 24 -13.31 -16.90 -28.24
N LEU A 25 -14.11 -16.08 -27.52
CA LEU A 25 -15.58 -16.07 -27.66
C LEU A 25 -16.08 -15.20 -28.84
N ASN A 26 -15.19 -14.74 -29.73
CA ASN A 26 -15.52 -13.85 -30.86
C ASN A 26 -16.10 -12.48 -30.46
N LEU A 27 -15.85 -12.03 -29.22
CA LEU A 27 -16.31 -10.75 -28.68
C LEU A 27 -15.23 -9.66 -28.76
N PHE A 28 -14.49 -9.60 -29.88
CA PHE A 28 -13.33 -8.71 -30.06
C PHE A 28 -13.62 -7.23 -29.78
N TYR A 29 -14.68 -6.69 -30.34
CA TYR A 29 -15.04 -5.28 -30.12
C TYR A 29 -15.40 -4.99 -28.65
N MET A 30 -16.11 -5.89 -28.00
CA MET A 30 -16.43 -5.77 -26.59
C MET A 30 -15.17 -5.90 -25.73
N ALA A 31 -14.23 -6.77 -26.10
CA ALA A 31 -12.96 -6.91 -25.41
C ALA A 31 -12.15 -5.61 -25.42
N ILE A 32 -12.03 -4.95 -26.56
CA ILE A 32 -11.34 -3.66 -26.67
C ILE A 32 -12.03 -2.58 -25.86
N LEU A 33 -13.35 -2.50 -25.92
CA LEU A 33 -14.13 -1.49 -25.19
C LEU A 33 -13.99 -1.67 -23.68
N VAL A 34 -14.18 -2.89 -23.19
CA VAL A 34 -14.07 -3.21 -21.76
C VAL A 34 -12.64 -2.98 -21.25
N LEU A 35 -11.63 -3.43 -21.99
CA LEU A 35 -10.23 -3.23 -21.63
C LEU A 35 -9.87 -1.73 -21.62
N GLY A 36 -10.27 -0.99 -22.65
CA GLY A 36 -10.02 0.45 -22.75
C GLY A 36 -10.64 1.24 -21.61
N LEU A 37 -11.90 0.98 -21.27
CA LEU A 37 -12.58 1.63 -20.14
C LEU A 37 -11.97 1.23 -18.80
N ASN A 38 -11.60 -0.03 -18.64
CA ASN A 38 -10.98 -0.50 -17.40
C ASN A 38 -9.60 0.14 -17.17
N ILE A 39 -8.75 0.20 -18.21
CA ILE A 39 -7.45 0.87 -18.14
C ILE A 39 -7.62 2.36 -17.85
N TRP A 40 -8.55 3.03 -18.53
CA TRP A 40 -8.82 4.44 -18.32
C TRP A 40 -9.18 4.75 -16.87
N THR A 41 -10.22 4.09 -16.34
CA THR A 41 -10.71 4.34 -14.97
C THR A 41 -9.68 3.98 -13.91
N THR A 42 -8.94 2.88 -14.08
CA THR A 42 -7.93 2.44 -13.13
C THR A 42 -6.74 3.38 -13.09
N ASN A 43 -6.25 3.82 -14.26
CA ASN A 43 -5.13 4.77 -14.33
C ASN A 43 -5.48 6.14 -13.79
N ASP A 44 -6.69 6.64 -14.05
CA ASP A 44 -7.14 7.94 -13.53
C ASP A 44 -7.17 7.93 -12.00
N ASN A 45 -7.76 6.91 -11.39
CA ASN A 45 -7.78 6.75 -9.94
C ASN A 45 -6.38 6.60 -9.34
N ALA A 46 -5.50 5.82 -9.97
CA ALA A 46 -4.13 5.63 -9.50
C ALA A 46 -3.31 6.92 -9.55
N LEU A 47 -3.38 7.66 -10.66
CA LEU A 47 -2.72 8.96 -10.83
C LEU A 47 -3.24 10.01 -9.84
N TYR A 48 -4.55 10.05 -9.64
CA TYR A 48 -5.17 10.94 -8.67
C TYR A 48 -4.66 10.68 -7.25
N SER A 49 -4.68 9.43 -6.83
CA SER A 49 -4.25 9.01 -5.49
C SER A 49 -2.75 9.24 -5.27
N ALA A 50 -1.91 8.91 -6.25
CA ALA A 50 -0.48 9.16 -6.21
C ALA A 50 -0.16 10.66 -6.13
N GLY A 51 -0.83 11.48 -6.94
CA GLY A 51 -0.67 12.93 -6.93
C GLY A 51 -1.12 13.57 -5.62
N LEU A 52 -2.20 13.06 -5.01
CA LEU A 52 -2.65 13.51 -3.70
C LEU A 52 -1.65 13.13 -2.59
N GLY A 53 -1.14 11.90 -2.61
CA GLY A 53 -0.12 11.43 -1.68
C GLY A 53 1.16 12.28 -1.74
N LEU A 54 1.68 12.54 -2.95
CA LEU A 54 2.85 13.40 -3.13
C LEU A 54 2.58 14.85 -2.71
N ALA A 55 1.40 15.39 -3.02
CA ALA A 55 1.02 16.74 -2.61
C ALA A 55 1.02 16.91 -1.08
N ASN A 56 0.55 15.89 -0.35
CA ASN A 56 0.56 15.90 1.11
C ASN A 56 1.99 15.78 1.68
N ILE A 57 2.86 14.97 1.08
CA ILE A 57 4.26 14.79 1.54
C ILE A 57 5.07 16.07 1.31
N PHE A 58 4.94 16.69 0.13
CA PHE A 58 5.75 17.85 -0.25
C PHE A 58 5.07 19.19 0.02
N TRP A 59 3.87 19.23 0.58
CA TRP A 59 3.10 20.45 0.86
C TRP A 59 2.92 21.34 -0.39
N GLN A 60 2.78 20.70 -1.56
CA GLN A 60 2.68 21.37 -2.85
C GLN A 60 1.27 21.25 -3.45
N LYS A 61 1.00 22.08 -4.45
CA LYS A 61 -0.27 22.04 -5.19
C LYS A 61 -0.42 20.70 -5.88
N LYS A 62 -1.63 20.10 -5.86
CA LYS A 62 -1.94 18.80 -6.41
C LYS A 62 -1.61 18.67 -7.91
N LYS A 63 -1.94 19.68 -8.74
CA LYS A 63 -1.76 19.61 -10.20
C LYS A 63 -0.33 19.24 -10.64
N PRO A 64 0.75 19.94 -10.19
CA PRO A 64 2.11 19.56 -10.59
C PRO A 64 2.51 18.18 -10.05
N MET A 65 2.03 17.78 -8.87
CA MET A 65 2.37 16.49 -8.28
C MET A 65 1.76 15.31 -9.06
N VAL A 66 0.53 15.44 -9.57
CA VAL A 66 -0.08 14.47 -10.47
C VAL A 66 0.74 14.32 -11.75
N LEU A 67 1.20 15.43 -12.33
CA LEU A 67 1.99 15.42 -13.56
C LEU A 67 3.35 14.75 -13.35
N ILE A 68 4.05 15.08 -12.27
CA ILE A 68 5.32 14.46 -11.88
C ILE A 68 5.13 12.94 -11.65
N SER A 69 4.09 12.55 -10.91
CA SER A 69 3.75 11.15 -10.67
C SER A 69 3.49 10.40 -11.98
N GLY A 70 2.77 11.02 -12.92
CA GLY A 70 2.50 10.44 -14.24
C GLY A 70 3.76 10.23 -15.06
N ILE A 71 4.65 11.23 -15.13
CA ILE A 71 5.92 11.13 -15.85
C ILE A 71 6.81 10.03 -15.25
N ILE A 72 6.98 10.02 -13.92
CA ILE A 72 7.79 9.01 -13.23
C ILE A 72 7.18 7.61 -13.45
N GLY A 73 5.86 7.47 -13.29
CA GLY A 73 5.17 6.20 -13.51
C GLY A 73 5.33 5.68 -14.93
N THR A 74 5.25 6.55 -15.93
CA THR A 74 5.44 6.19 -17.34
C THR A 74 6.88 5.74 -17.62
N LEU A 75 7.88 6.45 -17.11
CA LEU A 75 9.28 6.09 -17.30
C LEU A 75 9.63 4.75 -16.62
N LEU A 76 9.07 4.51 -15.44
CA LEU A 76 9.28 3.27 -14.69
C LEU A 76 8.43 2.09 -15.18
N SER A 77 7.40 2.34 -16.00
CA SER A 77 6.42 1.32 -16.41
C SER A 77 7.06 0.11 -17.10
N VAL A 78 8.04 0.33 -17.97
CA VAL A 78 8.74 -0.74 -18.68
C VAL A 78 9.53 -1.62 -17.73
N TRP A 79 10.26 -1.01 -16.79
CA TRP A 79 11.02 -1.74 -15.78
C TRP A 79 10.09 -2.51 -14.83
N LEU A 80 9.01 -1.89 -14.37
CA LEU A 80 7.99 -2.50 -13.52
C LEU A 80 7.29 -3.68 -14.21
N TYR A 81 7.06 -3.60 -15.51
CA TYR A 81 6.46 -4.70 -16.27
C TYR A 81 7.30 -5.97 -16.19
N TYR A 82 8.62 -5.86 -16.42
CA TYR A 82 9.54 -7.01 -16.34
C TYR A 82 9.76 -7.51 -14.91
N ASN A 83 9.62 -6.66 -13.90
CA ASN A 83 9.83 -6.99 -12.49
C ASN A 83 8.51 -7.02 -11.68
N PHE A 84 7.39 -7.23 -12.34
CA PHE A 84 6.06 -7.10 -11.72
C PHE A 84 5.87 -7.99 -10.49
N CYS A 85 6.24 -9.26 -10.56
CA CYS A 85 6.12 -10.19 -9.43
C CYS A 85 7.00 -9.77 -8.23
N ASN A 86 8.22 -9.32 -8.48
CA ASN A 86 9.11 -8.82 -7.43
C ASN A 86 8.54 -7.56 -6.78
N TRP A 87 8.00 -6.65 -7.58
CA TRP A 87 7.34 -5.44 -7.08
C TRP A 87 6.13 -5.76 -6.21
N LEU A 88 5.27 -6.68 -6.64
CA LEU A 88 4.13 -7.16 -5.83
C LEU A 88 4.59 -7.77 -4.50
N ASN A 89 5.67 -8.53 -4.49
CA ASN A 89 6.22 -9.09 -3.26
C ASN A 89 6.67 -7.99 -2.29
N VAL A 90 7.37 -6.97 -2.78
CA VAL A 90 7.76 -5.80 -1.95
C VAL A 90 6.54 -5.11 -1.34
N LEU A 91 5.49 -4.88 -2.14
CA LEU A 91 4.24 -4.29 -1.64
C LEU A 91 3.55 -5.19 -0.60
N ASN A 92 3.51 -6.50 -0.86
CA ASN A 92 2.91 -7.47 0.06
C ASN A 92 3.63 -7.55 1.41
N CYS A 93 4.94 -7.31 1.43
CA CYS A 93 5.72 -7.28 2.67
C CYS A 93 5.67 -5.93 3.38
N THR A 94 5.40 -4.83 2.67
CA THR A 94 5.49 -3.46 3.23
C THR A 94 4.13 -2.90 3.65
N LEU A 95 3.07 -3.11 2.85
CA LEU A 95 1.76 -2.52 3.13
C LEU A 95 1.11 -3.03 4.43
N PRO A 96 1.12 -4.33 4.76
CA PRO A 96 0.51 -4.81 6.00
C PRO A 96 1.15 -4.25 7.28
N PRO A 97 2.50 -4.17 7.42
CA PRO A 97 3.15 -3.46 8.52
C PRO A 97 2.71 -2.00 8.67
N VAL A 98 2.58 -1.26 7.57
CA VAL A 98 2.07 0.12 7.61
C VAL A 98 0.63 0.16 8.12
N GLY A 99 -0.22 -0.74 7.62
CA GLY A 99 -1.62 -0.82 8.01
C GLY A 99 -1.81 -1.07 9.50
N ILE A 100 -1.09 -2.05 10.07
CA ILE A 100 -1.22 -2.36 11.51
C ILE A 100 -0.71 -1.22 12.39
N ILE A 101 0.36 -0.52 12.01
CA ILE A 101 0.86 0.63 12.75
C ILE A 101 -0.14 1.77 12.76
N LEU A 102 -0.82 2.06 11.64
CA LEU A 102 -1.86 3.08 11.58
C LEU A 102 -3.03 2.76 12.51
N VAL A 103 -3.48 1.49 12.51
CA VAL A 103 -4.54 1.03 13.41
C VAL A 103 -4.12 1.16 14.87
N LEU A 104 -2.93 0.67 15.22
CA LEU A 104 -2.41 0.76 16.61
C LEU A 104 -2.20 2.22 17.03
N SER A 105 -1.69 3.08 16.17
CA SER A 105 -1.53 4.50 16.44
C SER A 105 -2.86 5.16 16.80
N TYR A 106 -3.90 4.85 16.05
CA TYR A 106 -5.24 5.36 16.37
C TYR A 106 -5.76 4.87 17.73
N PHE A 107 -5.62 3.58 18.05
CA PHE A 107 -6.12 3.05 19.32
C PHE A 107 -5.32 3.52 20.52
N ILE A 108 -4.01 3.67 20.41
CA ILE A 108 -3.14 4.13 21.50
C ILE A 108 -3.33 5.62 21.75
N ASN A 109 -3.41 6.43 20.70
CA ASN A 109 -3.47 7.90 20.79
C ASN A 109 -4.90 8.44 20.58
N LYS A 110 -5.93 7.63 20.81
CA LYS A 110 -7.32 8.01 20.56
C LYS A 110 -7.71 9.36 21.17
N LYS A 111 -7.23 9.66 22.37
CA LYS A 111 -7.50 10.92 23.08
C LYS A 111 -6.89 12.13 22.38
N GLU A 112 -5.75 11.97 21.72
CA GLU A 112 -5.11 13.03 20.95
C GLU A 112 -5.86 13.30 19.65
N TYR A 113 -6.39 12.26 19.01
CA TYR A 113 -7.18 12.39 17.77
C TYR A 113 -8.58 13.00 18.00
N ASP A 114 -9.14 12.88 19.20
CA ASP A 114 -10.46 13.43 19.58
C ASP A 114 -10.39 14.91 20.04
N SER A 115 -9.19 15.47 20.23
CA SER A 115 -9.04 16.86 20.68
C SER A 115 -8.90 17.80 19.48
N ASP A 116 -9.61 18.95 19.49
CA ASP A 116 -9.55 19.99 18.45
C ASP A 116 -8.16 20.66 18.27
N LYS A 117 -7.20 20.35 19.14
CA LYS A 117 -5.82 20.85 19.12
C LYS A 117 -4.83 19.71 18.97
N VAL A 118 -4.81 19.06 17.82
CA VAL A 118 -3.87 17.99 17.54
C VAL A 118 -2.55 18.58 17.05
N GLU A 119 -1.55 18.63 17.91
CA GLU A 119 -0.16 18.82 17.49
C GLU A 119 0.39 17.46 16.98
N ILE A 120 0.11 17.14 15.73
CA ILE A 120 0.62 15.94 15.10
C ILE A 120 2.14 16.09 14.96
N LYS A 121 2.92 15.27 15.66
CA LYS A 121 4.36 15.16 15.46
C LYS A 121 4.63 14.83 13.97
N THR A 122 5.42 15.64 13.32
CA THR A 122 5.66 15.59 11.88
C THR A 122 6.16 14.22 11.40
N VAL A 123 6.94 13.50 12.20
CA VAL A 123 7.44 12.15 11.90
C VAL A 123 7.53 11.32 13.19
N ASN A 124 6.93 10.15 13.18
CA ASN A 124 7.11 9.16 14.24
C ASN A 124 8.18 8.14 13.83
N TRP A 125 9.41 8.34 14.30
CA TRP A 125 10.55 7.48 13.98
C TRP A 125 10.35 6.03 14.38
N PHE A 126 9.63 5.77 15.49
CA PHE A 126 9.34 4.39 15.92
C PHE A 126 8.40 3.68 14.96
N ALA A 127 7.45 4.41 14.35
CA ALA A 127 6.61 3.89 13.29
C ALA A 127 7.44 3.49 12.06
N VAL A 128 8.36 4.36 11.63
CA VAL A 128 9.24 4.09 10.49
C VAL A 128 10.13 2.88 10.74
N ILE A 129 10.76 2.79 11.91
CA ILE A 129 11.59 1.63 12.30
C ILE A 129 10.74 0.36 12.35
N GLY A 130 9.53 0.43 12.89
CA GLY A 130 8.59 -0.68 12.95
C GLY A 130 8.20 -1.21 11.56
N VAL A 131 7.93 -0.30 10.60
CA VAL A 131 7.65 -0.68 9.20
C VAL A 131 8.85 -1.38 8.57
N ILE A 132 10.05 -0.80 8.70
CA ILE A 132 11.27 -1.37 8.12
C ILE A 132 11.56 -2.75 8.71
N ALA A 133 11.52 -2.88 10.04
CA ALA A 133 11.72 -4.17 10.72
C ALA A 133 10.67 -5.21 10.29
N GLY A 134 9.39 -4.84 10.22
CA GLY A 134 8.32 -5.70 9.76
C GLY A 134 8.50 -6.16 8.30
N ALA A 135 8.87 -5.25 7.40
CA ALA A 135 9.13 -5.56 6.00
C ALA A 135 10.35 -6.48 5.82
N VAL A 136 11.43 -6.27 6.56
CA VAL A 136 12.62 -7.13 6.54
C VAL A 136 12.29 -8.54 7.04
N VAL A 137 11.59 -8.66 8.17
CA VAL A 137 11.20 -9.97 8.72
C VAL A 137 10.23 -10.68 7.79
N ALA A 138 9.27 -9.97 7.17
CA ALA A 138 8.37 -10.55 6.18
C ALA A 138 9.10 -11.16 4.97
N ASN A 139 10.24 -10.57 4.56
CA ASN A 139 11.07 -11.11 3.49
C ASN A 139 12.00 -12.26 3.91
N LEU A 140 12.50 -12.23 5.14
CA LEU A 140 13.49 -13.20 5.62
C LEU A 140 12.84 -14.47 6.18
N VAL A 141 11.66 -14.36 6.78
CA VAL A 141 10.99 -15.49 7.42
C VAL A 141 10.07 -16.18 6.43
N SER A 142 10.51 -17.31 5.90
CA SER A 142 9.74 -18.14 4.97
C SER A 142 8.67 -19.02 5.65
N TRP A 143 8.57 -18.98 6.98
CA TRP A 143 7.63 -19.80 7.74
C TRP A 143 6.31 -19.05 7.96
N GLY A 144 5.22 -19.65 7.50
CA GLY A 144 3.88 -19.08 7.58
C GLY A 144 3.57 -18.06 6.48
N ILE A 145 2.70 -17.09 6.79
CA ILE A 145 2.29 -16.03 5.86
C ILE A 145 3.15 -14.80 6.11
N ALA A 146 3.98 -14.43 5.14
CA ALA A 146 4.94 -13.33 5.22
C ALA A 146 4.31 -12.02 5.72
N SER A 147 3.12 -11.67 5.23
CA SER A 147 2.38 -10.46 5.64
C SER A 147 2.02 -10.47 7.12
N ILE A 148 1.59 -11.62 7.67
CA ILE A 148 1.21 -11.75 9.09
C ILE A 148 2.45 -11.62 9.98
N ASN A 149 3.56 -12.25 9.61
CA ASN A 149 4.81 -12.14 10.34
C ASN A 149 5.32 -10.69 10.38
N GLY A 150 5.25 -9.99 9.24
CA GLY A 150 5.60 -8.58 9.16
C GLY A 150 4.70 -7.69 10.03
N MET A 151 3.40 -7.93 10.02
CA MET A 151 2.44 -7.21 10.89
C MET A 151 2.74 -7.42 12.37
N ALA A 152 2.99 -8.66 12.80
CA ALA A 152 3.27 -8.97 14.19
C ALA A 152 4.53 -8.26 14.71
N VAL A 153 5.62 -8.31 13.94
CA VAL A 153 6.88 -7.64 14.29
C VAL A 153 6.72 -6.12 14.30
N ALA A 154 6.07 -5.55 13.30
CA ALA A 154 5.80 -4.11 13.25
C ALA A 154 4.96 -3.63 14.44
N ALA A 155 3.93 -4.40 14.82
CA ALA A 155 3.09 -4.11 15.98
C ALA A 155 3.91 -4.11 17.27
N VAL A 156 4.72 -5.15 17.51
CA VAL A 156 5.57 -5.26 18.71
C VAL A 156 6.58 -4.12 18.77
N CYS A 157 7.28 -3.84 17.67
CA CYS A 157 8.26 -2.75 17.62
C CYS A 157 7.60 -1.38 17.89
N TYR A 158 6.43 -1.14 17.31
CA TYR A 158 5.71 0.11 17.52
C TYR A 158 5.24 0.29 18.96
N VAL A 159 4.60 -0.73 19.54
CA VAL A 159 4.12 -0.69 20.95
C VAL A 159 5.29 -0.53 21.91
N ALA A 160 6.37 -1.28 21.73
CA ALA A 160 7.58 -1.15 22.55
C ALA A 160 8.17 0.27 22.45
N GLY A 161 8.24 0.84 21.26
CA GLY A 161 8.71 2.21 21.05
C GLY A 161 7.83 3.25 21.75
N GLN A 162 6.51 3.11 21.70
CA GLN A 162 5.58 4.01 22.40
C GLN A 162 5.69 3.93 23.91
N VAL A 163 5.83 2.73 24.46
CA VAL A 163 6.02 2.54 25.91
C VAL A 163 7.33 3.17 26.38
N LEU A 164 8.41 3.01 25.62
CA LEU A 164 9.70 3.63 25.93
C LEU A 164 9.65 5.17 25.87
N CYS A 165 8.96 5.74 24.91
CA CYS A 165 8.75 7.20 24.84
C CYS A 165 7.97 7.71 26.03
N LYS A 166 6.87 7.07 26.38
CA LYS A 166 6.01 7.49 27.49
C LYS A 166 6.75 7.42 28.83
N ASN A 167 7.49 6.35 29.09
CA ASN A 167 8.29 6.22 30.30
C ASN A 167 9.38 7.29 30.39
N ARG A 168 9.92 7.74 29.25
CA ARG A 168 10.95 8.79 29.19
C ARG A 168 10.37 10.19 29.45
N GLU A 169 9.15 10.45 28.98
CA GLU A 169 8.43 11.69 29.25
C GLU A 169 8.03 11.77 30.74
N GLU A 170 7.51 10.69 31.34
CA GLU A 170 7.19 10.61 32.76
C GLU A 170 8.43 10.74 33.67
N ALA A 171 9.57 10.20 33.25
CA ALA A 171 10.83 10.34 33.98
C ALA A 171 11.40 11.78 33.91
N ALA A 172 11.14 12.50 32.80
CA ALA A 172 11.57 13.89 32.65
C ALA A 172 10.67 14.88 33.39
N GLU A 173 9.40 14.55 33.60
CA GLU A 173 8.44 15.35 34.37
C GLU A 173 8.63 15.23 35.88
N ASN A 174 9.20 14.09 36.32
CA ASN A 174 9.48 13.81 37.75
C ASN A 174 10.90 14.20 38.20
N ALA A 175 11.75 14.77 37.31
CA ALA A 175 13.12 15.21 37.59
C ALA A 175 13.21 16.74 37.63
#